data_04ff127a921afd933ab51e647c8b03da
#
_entry.id   04ff127a921afd933ab51e647c8b03da
#
_cell.length_a   1.000
_cell.length_b   1.000
_cell.length_c   1.000
_cell.angle_alpha   90.00
_cell.angle_beta   90.00
_cell.angle_gamma   90.00
#
_symmetry.space_group_name_H-M   'P 1'
#
loop_
_entity.id
_entity.type
_entity.pdbx_description
1 polymer ?
#
loop_
_entity_poly.entity_id
_entity_poly.type
_entity_poly.pdbx_seq_one_letter_code
_entity_poly.pdbx_strand_id
1 'polypeptide(L)'
;LSSILIPKNVAFIGCSAFAKCTGLMEVICLAPTPPIAGVSANPSPSDWMFAGVEVSKIPLYVPAESIDLYKEAEQWMFFNPILPIESTTSYKSQWCDQWNILSHGYQGPQDPLAAACTSIFWLSNNTVNRDGQEYIPLMCSSSKPDVESTNLIGELRFTEDKQVYFYYDNTEYLLYNFDVQVGDTLDIFGGIELYSYSFVEQKTYPHVITKIDTLDDGRLQITSDAIVIFEDGEVGTFEEKQQQIWIEGLGSINGIVHTGINPGIAGDAAIVMLCAYRDDECVYKTDSNDPYWIDYTQLGC
;
A
#
# COMPACT_ATOMS: atom_id res chain seq x y z
N LEU A 1 -11.47 3.89 28.03
CA LEU A 1 -10.74 3.13 27.02
C LEU A 1 -11.58 1.90 26.70
N SER A 2 -11.98 1.71 25.42
CA SER A 2 -12.82 0.60 24.97
C SER A 2 -12.04 -0.47 24.17
N SER A 3 -10.93 -0.08 23.55
CA SER A 3 -10.04 -0.97 22.81
C SER A 3 -8.59 -0.59 23.06
N ILE A 4 -7.68 -1.55 22.98
CA ILE A 4 -6.22 -1.37 23.06
C ILE A 4 -5.60 -2.10 21.87
N LEU A 5 -4.75 -1.38 21.13
CA LEU A 5 -3.85 -1.96 20.14
C LEU A 5 -2.42 -1.92 20.70
N ILE A 6 -1.77 -3.08 20.83
CA ILE A 6 -0.38 -3.25 21.24
C ILE A 6 0.45 -3.56 20.00
N PRO A 7 1.37 -2.66 19.59
CA PRO A 7 2.19 -2.82 18.39
C PRO A 7 3.11 -4.05 18.42
N LYS A 8 3.51 -4.53 17.24
CA LYS A 8 4.34 -5.76 17.06
C LYS A 8 5.68 -5.74 17.79
N ASN A 9 6.25 -4.57 18.00
CA ASN A 9 7.59 -4.41 18.59
C ASN A 9 7.57 -4.19 20.11
N VAL A 10 6.41 -4.26 20.76
CA VAL A 10 6.29 -4.15 22.22
C VAL A 10 6.77 -5.45 22.87
N ALA A 11 7.88 -5.40 23.59
CA ALA A 11 8.45 -6.55 24.29
C ALA A 11 8.13 -6.58 25.79
N PHE A 12 7.66 -5.47 26.37
CA PHE A 12 7.40 -5.32 27.81
C PHE A 12 6.24 -4.39 28.07
N ILE A 13 5.38 -4.74 29.04
CA ILE A 13 4.27 -3.91 29.52
C ILE A 13 4.41 -3.80 31.04
N GLY A 14 4.50 -2.58 31.56
CA GLY A 14 4.72 -2.31 32.98
C GLY A 14 3.57 -2.76 33.87
N CYS A 15 3.86 -2.85 35.20
CA CYS A 15 2.85 -3.11 36.22
C CYS A 15 1.72 -2.09 36.11
N SER A 16 0.48 -2.57 36.22
CA SER A 16 -0.73 -1.72 36.26
C SER A 16 -0.92 -0.80 35.06
N ALA A 17 -0.26 -1.06 33.91
CA ALA A 17 -0.30 -0.20 32.74
C ALA A 17 -1.73 0.08 32.26
N PHE A 18 -2.62 -0.89 32.38
CA PHE A 18 -4.03 -0.81 32.01
C PHE A 18 -4.97 -1.05 33.21
N ALA A 19 -4.48 -0.78 34.42
CA ALA A 19 -5.27 -1.03 35.62
C ALA A 19 -6.55 -0.15 35.60
N LYS A 20 -7.65 -0.75 36.05
CA LYS A 20 -8.97 -0.10 36.16
C LYS A 20 -9.55 0.42 34.82
N CYS A 21 -9.05 -0.05 33.68
CA CYS A 21 -9.68 0.19 32.39
C CYS A 21 -10.95 -0.64 32.24
N THR A 22 -11.93 -0.45 33.10
CA THR A 22 -13.16 -1.28 33.21
C THR A 22 -14.10 -1.14 32.01
N GLY A 23 -13.89 -0.17 31.13
CA GLY A 23 -14.63 -0.03 29.89
C GLY A 23 -14.01 -0.78 28.70
N LEU A 24 -12.96 -1.57 28.94
CA LEU A 24 -12.24 -2.30 27.89
C LEU A 24 -13.13 -3.43 27.36
N MET A 25 -13.27 -3.51 26.04
CA MET A 25 -14.13 -4.47 25.34
C MET A 25 -13.30 -5.46 24.50
N GLU A 26 -12.09 -5.06 24.10
CA GLU A 26 -11.18 -5.90 23.33
C GLU A 26 -9.72 -5.48 23.53
N VAL A 27 -8.81 -6.42 23.33
CA VAL A 27 -7.36 -6.18 23.26
C VAL A 27 -6.82 -6.84 21.99
N ILE A 28 -6.10 -6.06 21.19
CA ILE A 28 -5.40 -6.53 20.00
C ILE A 28 -3.91 -6.42 20.27
N CYS A 29 -3.18 -7.52 20.23
CA CYS A 29 -1.73 -7.54 20.40
C CYS A 29 -1.05 -8.12 19.16
N LEU A 30 -0.35 -7.25 18.41
CA LEU A 30 0.34 -7.60 17.17
C LEU A 30 1.70 -8.29 17.41
N ALA A 31 2.16 -8.37 18.67
CA ALA A 31 3.46 -8.96 18.98
C ALA A 31 3.46 -10.47 18.73
N PRO A 32 4.40 -11.03 17.94
CA PRO A 32 4.47 -12.46 17.67
C PRO A 32 4.91 -13.26 18.91
N THR A 33 5.54 -12.60 19.87
CA THR A 33 5.87 -13.16 21.19
C THR A 33 5.15 -12.33 22.25
N PRO A 34 4.45 -12.97 23.21
CA PRO A 34 3.74 -12.24 24.24
C PRO A 34 4.68 -11.25 24.97
N PRO A 35 4.34 -9.95 25.02
CA PRO A 35 5.09 -9.00 25.83
C PRO A 35 5.21 -9.47 27.29
N ILE A 36 6.39 -9.33 27.87
CA ILE A 36 6.64 -9.69 29.26
C ILE A 36 5.79 -8.77 30.14
N ALA A 37 4.96 -9.37 30.98
CA ALA A 37 4.18 -8.64 31.98
C ALA A 37 5.10 -8.15 33.09
N GLY A 38 5.05 -6.84 33.38
CA GLY A 38 5.79 -6.26 34.48
C GLY A 38 5.35 -6.88 35.81
N VAL A 39 6.31 -7.26 36.62
CA VAL A 39 6.10 -7.76 37.98
C VAL A 39 6.80 -6.84 38.97
N SER A 40 6.16 -6.58 40.08
CA SER A 40 6.76 -5.88 41.21
C SER A 40 7.71 -6.83 41.98
N ALA A 41 8.60 -6.25 42.78
CA ALA A 41 9.48 -7.05 43.65
C ALA A 41 8.73 -7.92 44.67
N ASN A 42 7.47 -7.50 44.99
CA ASN A 42 6.52 -8.28 45.78
C ASN A 42 5.19 -8.32 45.03
N PRO A 43 5.05 -9.25 44.07
CA PRO A 43 3.89 -9.25 43.17
C PRO A 43 2.60 -9.49 43.92
N SER A 44 1.61 -8.63 43.65
CA SER A 44 0.24 -8.76 44.13
C SER A 44 -0.72 -8.66 42.92
N PRO A 45 -1.97 -9.12 43.04
CA PRO A 45 -2.95 -8.97 41.96
C PRO A 45 -3.19 -7.52 41.55
N SER A 46 -2.87 -6.54 42.40
CA SER A 46 -2.95 -5.11 42.06
C SER A 46 -1.84 -4.64 41.13
N ASP A 47 -0.76 -5.42 40.98
CA ASP A 47 0.39 -5.09 40.13
C ASP A 47 0.23 -5.65 38.70
N TRP A 48 -0.79 -6.47 38.48
CA TRP A 48 -1.04 -7.01 37.15
C TRP A 48 -1.32 -5.89 36.15
N MET A 49 -0.86 -6.09 34.89
CA MET A 49 -1.01 -5.04 33.87
C MET A 49 -2.46 -4.63 33.64
N PHE A 50 -3.44 -5.53 33.83
CA PHE A 50 -4.88 -5.31 33.75
C PHE A 50 -5.57 -5.38 35.11
N ALA A 51 -4.93 -4.95 36.19
CA ALA A 51 -5.50 -5.02 37.53
C ALA A 51 -6.88 -4.35 37.62
N GLY A 52 -7.87 -5.07 38.14
CA GLY A 52 -9.24 -4.58 38.27
C GLY A 52 -10.04 -4.55 36.95
N VAL A 53 -9.55 -5.21 35.91
CA VAL A 53 -10.25 -5.49 34.65
C VAL A 53 -10.61 -6.97 34.59
N GLU A 54 -11.85 -7.32 34.22
CA GLU A 54 -12.33 -8.70 34.13
C GLU A 54 -11.94 -9.31 32.76
N VAL A 55 -10.62 -9.50 32.53
CA VAL A 55 -10.07 -9.96 31.24
C VAL A 55 -10.61 -11.32 30.78
N SER A 56 -11.14 -12.14 31.69
CA SER A 56 -11.80 -13.41 31.35
C SER A 56 -13.08 -13.29 30.48
N LYS A 57 -13.55 -12.08 30.26
CA LYS A 57 -14.71 -11.76 29.39
C LYS A 57 -14.35 -10.89 28.20
N ILE A 58 -13.06 -10.59 28.03
CA ILE A 58 -12.55 -9.71 26.99
C ILE A 58 -11.81 -10.55 25.98
N PRO A 59 -12.17 -10.51 24.67
CA PRO A 59 -11.41 -11.16 23.64
C PRO A 59 -10.02 -10.52 23.52
N LEU A 60 -9.00 -11.39 23.45
CA LEU A 60 -7.65 -11.04 23.10
C LEU A 60 -7.38 -11.56 21.68
N TYR A 61 -7.06 -10.66 20.77
CA TYR A 61 -6.68 -11.00 19.41
C TYR A 61 -5.16 -10.97 19.29
N VAL A 62 -4.55 -12.08 18.80
CA VAL A 62 -3.10 -12.26 18.66
C VAL A 62 -2.79 -12.91 17.30
N PRO A 63 -1.54 -12.80 16.78
CA PRO A 63 -1.18 -13.50 15.55
C PRO A 63 -1.54 -14.99 15.64
N ALA A 64 -2.08 -15.56 14.57
CA ALA A 64 -2.63 -16.93 14.55
C ALA A 64 -1.60 -17.97 15.01
N GLU A 65 -0.34 -17.80 14.57
CA GLU A 65 0.79 -18.63 14.92
C GLU A 65 1.25 -18.47 16.39
N SER A 66 0.79 -17.42 17.08
CA SER A 66 1.18 -17.09 18.45
C SER A 66 0.17 -17.49 19.51
N ILE A 67 -1.02 -17.95 19.12
CA ILE A 67 -2.14 -18.27 20.05
C ILE A 67 -1.68 -19.15 21.22
N ASP A 68 -0.96 -20.22 20.93
CA ASP A 68 -0.54 -21.17 21.98
C ASP A 68 0.49 -20.54 22.92
N LEU A 69 1.36 -19.64 22.43
CA LEU A 69 2.28 -18.86 23.26
C LEU A 69 1.53 -17.96 24.23
N TYR A 70 0.45 -17.29 23.77
CA TYR A 70 -0.35 -16.41 24.63
C TYR A 70 -1.19 -17.17 25.65
N LYS A 71 -1.65 -18.39 25.33
CA LYS A 71 -2.36 -19.26 26.28
C LYS A 71 -1.48 -19.75 27.41
N GLU A 72 -0.15 -19.78 27.22
CA GLU A 72 0.83 -20.20 28.24
C GLU A 72 1.51 -18.99 28.92
N ALA A 73 1.38 -17.80 28.37
CA ALA A 73 2.07 -16.62 28.89
C ALA A 73 1.40 -16.04 30.14
N GLU A 74 2.24 -15.67 31.14
CA GLU A 74 1.78 -15.10 32.41
C GLU A 74 0.95 -13.83 32.16
N GLN A 75 -0.18 -13.73 32.84
CA GLN A 75 -1.21 -12.70 32.76
C GLN A 75 -2.03 -12.69 31.46
N TRP A 76 -1.45 -13.11 30.30
CA TRP A 76 -2.15 -13.23 29.04
C TRP A 76 -3.13 -14.41 29.02
N MET A 77 -2.73 -15.51 29.63
CA MET A 77 -3.52 -16.74 29.72
C MET A 77 -4.93 -16.57 30.36
N PHE A 78 -5.16 -15.44 31.02
CA PHE A 78 -6.45 -15.18 31.68
C PHE A 78 -7.48 -14.53 30.76
N PHE A 79 -7.09 -14.10 29.54
CA PHE A 79 -8.03 -13.64 28.54
C PHE A 79 -8.88 -14.78 28.02
N ASN A 80 -10.15 -14.51 27.75
CA ASN A 80 -11.03 -15.50 27.17
C ASN A 80 -12.17 -14.82 26.38
N PRO A 81 -12.28 -15.10 25.05
CA PRO A 81 -11.42 -16.00 24.28
C PRO A 81 -10.07 -15.36 23.90
N ILE A 82 -9.04 -16.20 23.66
CA ILE A 82 -7.85 -15.82 22.90
C ILE A 82 -8.08 -16.31 21.48
N LEU A 83 -8.18 -15.35 20.56
CA LEU A 83 -8.53 -15.55 19.17
C LEU A 83 -7.35 -15.21 18.27
N PRO A 84 -7.25 -15.86 17.12
CA PRO A 84 -6.38 -15.30 16.11
C PRO A 84 -6.86 -13.86 15.88
N ILE A 85 -5.92 -12.92 15.80
CA ILE A 85 -6.16 -11.84 14.87
C ILE A 85 -6.51 -12.62 13.63
N GLU A 86 -7.81 -12.69 13.30
CA GLU A 86 -8.12 -13.15 11.99
C GLU A 86 -7.13 -12.42 11.12
N SER A 87 -6.30 -13.16 10.39
CA SER A 87 -5.51 -12.54 9.36
C SER A 87 -6.49 -12.16 8.23
N THR A 88 -7.30 -11.18 8.52
CA THR A 88 -7.38 -10.03 7.71
C THR A 88 -6.08 -9.25 7.92
N THR A 89 -4.90 -9.85 7.65
CA THR A 89 -4.00 -9.11 6.81
C THR A 89 -4.88 -8.85 5.62
N SER A 90 -5.68 -7.78 5.74
CA SER A 90 -6.51 -7.37 4.63
C SER A 90 -5.51 -7.29 3.51
N TYR A 91 -5.85 -7.76 2.33
CA TYR A 91 -4.93 -7.70 1.20
C TYR A 91 -4.23 -6.33 1.14
N LYS A 92 -4.88 -5.29 1.66
CA LYS A 92 -4.35 -3.95 1.92
C LYS A 92 -3.08 -3.93 2.77
N SER A 93 -2.94 -4.72 3.83
CA SER A 93 -1.76 -4.66 4.71
C SER A 93 -0.50 -5.25 4.07
N GLN A 94 -0.63 -5.94 2.95
CA GLN A 94 0.48 -6.39 2.13
C GLN A 94 1.00 -5.28 1.22
N TRP A 95 0.25 -4.18 1.07
CA TRP A 95 0.57 -3.07 0.20
C TRP A 95 1.44 -2.02 0.88
N CYS A 96 2.26 -1.35 0.07
CA CYS A 96 2.94 -0.13 0.47
C CYS A 96 1.92 0.92 0.90
N ASP A 97 2.33 1.80 1.78
CA ASP A 97 1.54 2.94 2.25
C ASP A 97 2.10 4.27 1.76
N GLN A 98 3.32 4.27 1.19
CA GLN A 98 3.94 5.43 0.58
C GLN A 98 4.76 5.05 -0.67
N TRP A 99 4.71 5.91 -1.68
CA TRP A 99 5.45 5.81 -2.94
C TRP A 99 6.10 7.15 -3.31
N ASN A 100 7.39 7.14 -3.60
CA ASN A 100 8.11 8.29 -4.12
C ASN A 100 8.28 8.11 -5.63
N ILE A 101 7.70 9.00 -6.42
CA ILE A 101 7.61 8.89 -7.87
C ILE A 101 8.28 10.11 -8.49
N LEU A 102 9.26 9.86 -9.35
CA LEU A 102 9.88 10.86 -10.19
C LEU A 102 9.10 10.96 -11.50
N SER A 103 8.73 12.15 -11.87
CA SER A 103 8.30 12.48 -13.22
C SER A 103 9.24 13.52 -13.82
N HIS A 104 9.71 13.26 -15.02
CA HIS A 104 10.52 14.22 -15.76
C HIS A 104 10.09 14.29 -17.21
N GLY A 105 10.07 15.51 -17.77
CA GLY A 105 9.91 15.74 -19.19
C GLY A 105 11.28 16.03 -19.82
N TYR A 106 11.52 15.49 -21.01
CA TYR A 106 12.73 15.78 -21.75
C TYR A 106 12.70 17.21 -22.29
N GLN A 107 13.62 18.05 -21.86
CA GLN A 107 13.81 19.42 -22.37
C GLN A 107 15.08 19.58 -23.24
N GLY A 108 15.69 18.46 -23.65
CA GLY A 108 16.91 18.46 -24.47
C GLY A 108 18.18 18.09 -23.70
N PRO A 109 19.29 17.84 -24.40
CA PRO A 109 20.52 17.27 -23.84
C PRO A 109 21.28 18.20 -22.90
N GLN A 110 20.83 19.45 -22.70
CA GLN A 110 21.58 20.44 -21.90
C GLN A 110 21.14 20.47 -20.41
N ASP A 111 19.97 20.00 -20.07
CA ASP A 111 19.55 19.86 -18.67
C ASP A 111 18.43 18.80 -18.55
N PRO A 112 18.77 17.52 -18.41
CA PRO A 112 17.77 16.45 -18.30
C PRO A 112 16.96 16.51 -17.00
N LEU A 113 17.36 17.32 -16.00
CA LEU A 113 16.68 17.41 -14.70
C LEU A 113 15.91 18.72 -14.51
N ALA A 114 15.98 19.68 -15.47
CA ALA A 114 15.34 20.99 -15.30
C ALA A 114 13.82 20.94 -15.12
N ALA A 115 13.18 19.85 -15.51
CA ALA A 115 11.74 19.61 -15.35
C ALA A 115 11.43 18.39 -14.48
N ALA A 116 12.41 17.88 -13.73
CA ALA A 116 12.18 16.74 -12.84
C ALA A 116 11.41 17.18 -11.58
N CYS A 117 10.34 16.46 -11.26
CA CYS A 117 9.53 16.68 -10.07
C CYS A 117 9.36 15.35 -9.35
N THR A 118 9.68 15.32 -8.06
CA THR A 118 9.36 14.18 -7.21
C THR A 118 8.03 14.42 -6.52
N SER A 119 7.12 13.48 -6.67
CA SER A 119 5.84 13.44 -5.98
C SER A 119 5.83 12.31 -4.96
N ILE A 120 5.33 12.60 -3.76
CA ILE A 120 5.14 11.60 -2.72
C ILE A 120 3.65 11.28 -2.66
N PHE A 121 3.31 10.01 -2.87
CA PHE A 121 1.97 9.48 -2.71
C PHE A 121 1.90 8.68 -1.42
N TRP A 122 0.80 8.77 -0.67
CA TRP A 122 0.59 7.96 0.52
C TRP A 122 -0.88 7.66 0.76
N LEU A 123 -1.13 6.55 1.46
CA LEU A 123 -2.46 6.20 1.93
C LEU A 123 -2.79 6.96 3.22
N SER A 124 -3.99 7.53 3.26
CA SER A 124 -4.51 8.13 4.49
C SER A 124 -4.76 7.06 5.57
N ASN A 125 -4.63 7.46 6.84
CA ASN A 125 -5.04 6.62 7.97
C ASN A 125 -6.57 6.58 8.16
N ASN A 126 -7.31 7.43 7.45
CA ASN A 126 -8.77 7.45 7.49
C ASN A 126 -9.33 6.62 6.33
N THR A 127 -10.53 6.09 6.54
CA THR A 127 -11.29 5.40 5.49
C THR A 127 -12.56 6.15 5.16
N VAL A 128 -13.07 5.93 3.95
CA VAL A 128 -14.34 6.49 3.45
C VAL A 128 -15.25 5.33 3.09
N ASN A 129 -16.48 5.31 3.61
CA ASN A 129 -17.47 4.32 3.22
C ASN A 129 -18.31 4.85 2.07
N ARG A 130 -18.39 4.07 0.97
CA ARG A 130 -19.25 4.33 -0.18
C ARG A 130 -20.08 3.08 -0.44
N ASP A 131 -21.38 3.18 -0.26
CA ASP A 131 -22.35 2.11 -0.49
C ASP A 131 -21.99 0.77 0.19
N GLY A 132 -21.44 0.85 1.40
CA GLY A 132 -21.01 -0.31 2.18
C GLY A 132 -19.61 -0.83 1.86
N GLN A 133 -18.90 -0.24 0.91
CA GLN A 133 -17.51 -0.54 0.59
C GLN A 133 -16.57 0.46 1.27
N GLU A 134 -15.44 -0.03 1.75
CA GLU A 134 -14.43 0.78 2.41
C GLU A 134 -13.33 1.18 1.43
N TYR A 135 -13.06 2.48 1.35
CA TYR A 135 -12.02 3.07 0.51
C TYR A 135 -11.02 3.83 1.36
N ILE A 136 -9.78 3.87 0.91
CA ILE A 136 -8.68 4.58 1.56
C ILE A 136 -8.24 5.73 0.65
N PRO A 137 -8.32 6.99 1.12
CA PRO A 137 -7.86 8.12 0.33
C PRO A 137 -6.37 8.02 0.00
N LEU A 138 -6.06 8.20 -1.29
CA LEU A 138 -4.71 8.33 -1.82
C LEU A 138 -4.38 9.81 -1.93
N MET A 139 -3.38 10.22 -1.16
CA MET A 139 -2.91 11.60 -1.07
C MET A 139 -1.63 11.79 -1.88
N CYS A 140 -1.38 13.00 -2.33
CA CYS A 140 -0.14 13.36 -3.03
C CYS A 140 0.36 14.74 -2.60
N SER A 141 1.68 14.89 -2.49
CA SER A 141 2.36 16.19 -2.42
C SER A 141 3.53 16.24 -3.39
N SER A 142 3.83 17.40 -3.96
CA SER A 142 4.98 17.62 -4.83
C SER A 142 6.17 18.15 -4.06
N SER A 143 7.34 17.55 -4.26
CA SER A 143 8.70 17.99 -3.93
C SER A 143 9.08 18.33 -2.49
N LYS A 144 8.16 18.60 -1.60
CA LYS A 144 8.34 18.72 -0.13
C LYS A 144 7.01 18.46 0.53
N PRO A 145 6.98 17.77 1.67
CA PRO A 145 5.76 17.61 2.45
C PRO A 145 5.40 18.96 3.08
N ASP A 146 4.91 19.88 2.29
CA ASP A 146 4.31 21.10 2.77
C ASP A 146 2.81 20.80 2.87
N VAL A 147 2.28 20.82 4.10
CA VAL A 147 0.89 20.48 4.41
C VAL A 147 -0.10 21.32 3.58
N GLU A 148 0.33 22.48 3.09
CA GLU A 148 -0.48 23.36 2.26
C GLU A 148 -0.65 22.90 0.80
N SER A 149 0.16 21.93 0.34
CA SER A 149 0.12 21.41 -1.05
C SER A 149 -0.39 19.97 -1.17
N THR A 150 -0.98 19.41 -0.12
CA THR A 150 -1.55 18.06 -0.13
C THR A 150 -2.83 18.00 -0.94
N ASN A 151 -2.88 17.12 -1.92
CA ASN A 151 -4.04 16.89 -2.77
C ASN A 151 -4.59 15.48 -2.59
N LEU A 152 -5.91 15.37 -2.53
CA LEU A 152 -6.58 14.08 -2.71
C LEU A 152 -6.56 13.73 -4.20
N ILE A 153 -6.00 12.58 -4.52
CA ILE A 153 -5.90 12.08 -5.90
C ILE A 153 -7.11 11.23 -6.24
N GLY A 154 -7.57 10.42 -5.32
CA GLY A 154 -8.66 9.48 -5.43
C GLY A 154 -8.68 8.56 -4.24
N GLU A 155 -9.36 7.43 -4.33
CA GLU A 155 -9.49 6.49 -3.22
C GLU A 155 -9.23 5.07 -3.70
N LEU A 156 -8.50 4.28 -2.91
CA LEU A 156 -8.20 2.88 -3.22
C LEU A 156 -9.09 1.94 -2.39
N ARG A 157 -9.58 0.88 -3.01
CA ARG A 157 -10.25 -0.23 -2.36
C ARG A 157 -9.51 -1.52 -2.68
N PHE A 158 -9.21 -2.27 -1.63
CA PHE A 158 -8.52 -3.55 -1.70
C PHE A 158 -9.51 -4.67 -1.40
N THR A 159 -9.45 -5.77 -2.18
CA THR A 159 -10.32 -6.93 -1.97
C THR A 159 -9.50 -8.16 -1.59
N GLU A 160 -10.10 -9.11 -0.89
CA GLU A 160 -9.45 -10.38 -0.53
C GLU A 160 -9.13 -11.24 -1.76
N ASP A 161 -9.80 -11.01 -2.89
CA ASP A 161 -9.53 -11.64 -4.20
C ASP A 161 -8.35 -11.00 -4.94
N LYS A 162 -7.46 -10.30 -4.19
CA LYS A 162 -6.23 -9.68 -4.71
C LYS A 162 -6.47 -8.64 -5.81
N GLN A 163 -7.60 -7.97 -5.78
CA GLN A 163 -7.92 -6.87 -6.69
C GLN A 163 -7.77 -5.53 -5.99
N VAL A 164 -7.33 -4.53 -6.71
CA VAL A 164 -7.25 -3.14 -6.27
C VAL A 164 -8.08 -2.29 -7.22
N TYR A 165 -9.01 -1.55 -6.66
CA TYR A 165 -9.84 -0.61 -7.38
C TYR A 165 -9.44 0.81 -7.04
N PHE A 166 -9.64 1.70 -7.99
CA PHE A 166 -9.40 3.13 -7.85
C PHE A 166 -10.69 3.90 -8.13
N TYR A 167 -11.18 4.60 -7.12
CA TYR A 167 -12.33 5.49 -7.25
C TYR A 167 -11.84 6.89 -7.60
N TYR A 168 -12.17 7.32 -8.80
CA TYR A 168 -11.73 8.58 -9.37
C TYR A 168 -12.84 9.17 -10.25
N ASP A 169 -13.08 10.49 -10.17
CA ASP A 169 -14.09 11.19 -10.98
C ASP A 169 -15.48 10.51 -10.91
N ASN A 170 -15.93 10.19 -9.68
CA ASN A 170 -17.20 9.51 -9.37
C ASN A 170 -17.38 8.13 -10.01
N THR A 171 -16.31 7.47 -10.43
CA THR A 171 -16.34 6.14 -11.04
C THR A 171 -15.28 5.25 -10.40
N GLU A 172 -15.62 3.97 -10.20
CA GLU A 172 -14.67 2.96 -9.76
C GLU A 172 -14.09 2.24 -10.97
N TYR A 173 -12.76 2.11 -10.99
CA TYR A 173 -11.99 1.42 -12.03
C TYR A 173 -11.16 0.31 -11.41
N LEU A 174 -11.00 -0.81 -12.10
CA LEU A 174 -10.00 -1.81 -11.75
C LEU A 174 -8.61 -1.23 -12.02
N LEU A 175 -7.76 -1.21 -10.98
CA LEU A 175 -6.38 -0.71 -11.07
C LEU A 175 -5.39 -1.85 -11.21
N TYR A 176 -5.54 -2.91 -10.38
CA TYR A 176 -4.71 -4.12 -10.41
C TYR A 176 -5.54 -5.35 -10.10
N ASN A 177 -5.13 -6.49 -10.68
CA ASN A 177 -5.63 -7.81 -10.31
C ASN A 177 -4.46 -8.81 -10.29
N PHE A 178 -4.19 -9.40 -9.14
CA PHE A 178 -3.13 -10.38 -8.94
C PHE A 178 -3.66 -11.82 -8.88
N ASP A 179 -4.98 -12.02 -8.98
CA ASP A 179 -5.62 -13.33 -9.16
C ASP A 179 -5.96 -13.56 -10.64
N VAL A 180 -4.93 -13.73 -11.46
CA VAL A 180 -5.02 -13.85 -12.91
C VAL A 180 -4.17 -14.99 -13.44
N GLN A 181 -4.41 -15.36 -14.70
CA GLN A 181 -3.64 -16.34 -15.45
C GLN A 181 -3.04 -15.70 -16.72
N VAL A 182 -1.95 -16.29 -17.22
CA VAL A 182 -1.38 -15.89 -18.52
C VAL A 182 -2.41 -16.09 -19.62
N GLY A 183 -2.64 -15.07 -20.41
CA GLY A 183 -3.65 -15.01 -21.46
C GLY A 183 -4.95 -14.30 -21.06
N ASP A 184 -5.16 -14.01 -19.78
CA ASP A 184 -6.30 -13.20 -19.36
C ASP A 184 -6.21 -11.78 -19.93
N THR A 185 -7.39 -11.22 -20.22
CA THR A 185 -7.52 -9.82 -20.66
C THR A 185 -8.39 -9.07 -19.69
N LEU A 186 -7.87 -7.93 -19.21
CA LEU A 186 -8.53 -7.07 -18.23
C LEU A 186 -8.58 -5.63 -18.71
N ASP A 187 -9.68 -4.93 -18.44
CA ASP A 187 -9.77 -3.48 -18.63
C ASP A 187 -9.23 -2.78 -17.37
N ILE A 188 -8.03 -2.23 -17.48
CA ILE A 188 -7.29 -1.60 -16.37
C ILE A 188 -7.29 -0.09 -16.52
N PHE A 189 -7.38 0.63 -15.41
CA PHE A 189 -7.28 2.08 -15.37
C PHE A 189 -5.93 2.56 -15.95
N GLY A 190 -5.97 3.47 -16.91
CA GLY A 190 -4.81 3.94 -17.67
C GLY A 190 -3.89 4.90 -16.95
N GLY A 191 -4.26 5.33 -15.74
CA GLY A 191 -3.46 6.26 -14.94
C GLY A 191 -4.03 7.67 -14.88
N ILE A 192 -3.39 8.49 -14.05
CA ILE A 192 -3.66 9.93 -13.92
C ILE A 192 -2.51 10.67 -14.60
N GLU A 193 -2.83 11.58 -15.50
CA GLU A 193 -1.84 12.50 -16.04
C GLU A 193 -1.48 13.56 -14.98
N LEU A 194 -0.24 13.58 -14.55
CA LEU A 194 0.29 14.64 -13.67
C LEU A 194 0.64 15.92 -14.45
N TYR A 195 0.72 15.84 -15.78
CA TYR A 195 1.04 16.97 -16.66
C TYR A 195 0.02 17.11 -17.79
N SER A 196 -0.62 18.26 -17.79
CA SER A 196 -1.72 18.69 -18.66
C SER A 196 -1.29 19.04 -20.08
N TYR A 197 -1.01 18.04 -20.95
CA TYR A 197 -0.87 18.35 -22.38
C TYR A 197 -1.55 17.37 -23.35
N SER A 198 -2.24 16.34 -22.88
CA SER A 198 -2.96 15.42 -23.76
C SER A 198 -4.24 14.91 -23.15
N PHE A 199 -5.32 15.11 -23.87
CA PHE A 199 -6.62 14.56 -23.52
C PHE A 199 -6.62 13.07 -23.80
N VAL A 200 -6.42 12.24 -22.79
CA VAL A 200 -6.76 10.82 -22.90
C VAL A 200 -8.24 10.70 -22.59
N GLU A 201 -9.07 10.60 -23.61
CA GLU A 201 -10.51 10.33 -23.42
C GLU A 201 -10.76 8.94 -22.81
N GLN A 202 -9.85 8.00 -23.03
CA GLN A 202 -9.99 6.63 -22.59
C GLN A 202 -9.43 6.47 -21.17
N LYS A 203 -10.33 6.11 -20.23
CA LYS A 203 -9.96 5.91 -18.80
C LYS A 203 -9.40 4.52 -18.52
N THR A 204 -9.73 3.52 -19.34
CA THR A 204 -9.28 2.14 -19.21
C THR A 204 -8.70 1.62 -20.50
N TYR A 205 -7.76 0.70 -20.40
CA TYR A 205 -7.13 0.02 -21.53
C TYR A 205 -7.19 -1.50 -21.32
N PRO A 206 -7.43 -2.29 -22.40
CA PRO A 206 -7.28 -3.73 -22.34
C PRO A 206 -5.82 -4.11 -22.08
N HIS A 207 -5.58 -4.93 -21.07
CA HIS A 207 -4.29 -5.50 -20.74
C HIS A 207 -4.34 -7.00 -20.92
N VAL A 208 -3.46 -7.55 -21.74
CA VAL A 208 -3.27 -9.00 -21.88
C VAL A 208 -2.14 -9.45 -20.98
N ILE A 209 -2.41 -10.37 -20.06
CA ILE A 209 -1.40 -10.91 -19.15
C ILE A 209 -0.46 -11.82 -19.95
N THR A 210 0.81 -11.46 -20.02
CA THR A 210 1.81 -12.18 -20.83
C THR A 210 2.76 -13.02 -19.99
N LYS A 211 2.98 -12.65 -18.72
CA LYS A 211 3.88 -13.39 -17.83
C LYS A 211 3.49 -13.17 -16.36
N ILE A 212 3.70 -14.21 -15.55
CA ILE A 212 3.59 -14.17 -14.10
C ILE A 212 4.83 -14.81 -13.50
N ASP A 213 5.58 -14.08 -12.70
CA ASP A 213 6.75 -14.55 -11.96
C ASP A 213 6.46 -14.48 -10.45
N THR A 214 7.14 -15.31 -9.69
CA THR A 214 7.21 -15.19 -8.23
C THR A 214 8.59 -14.66 -7.84
N LEU A 215 8.62 -13.53 -7.14
CA LEU A 215 9.84 -12.94 -6.65
C LEU A 215 10.42 -13.74 -5.46
N ASP A 216 11.67 -13.49 -5.09
CA ASP A 216 12.37 -14.19 -3.99
C ASP A 216 11.66 -14.02 -2.64
N ASP A 217 10.92 -12.94 -2.45
CA ASP A 217 10.12 -12.65 -1.25
C ASP A 217 8.69 -13.22 -1.30
N GLY A 218 8.35 -13.95 -2.36
CA GLY A 218 7.06 -14.62 -2.56
C GLY A 218 5.98 -13.75 -3.22
N ARG A 219 6.21 -12.46 -3.48
CA ARG A 219 5.27 -11.59 -4.17
C ARG A 219 5.17 -11.98 -5.64
N LEU A 220 4.00 -11.74 -6.24
CA LEU A 220 3.81 -11.92 -7.68
C LEU A 220 4.30 -10.68 -8.44
N GLN A 221 4.97 -10.93 -9.56
CA GLN A 221 5.24 -9.93 -10.57
C GLN A 221 4.47 -10.31 -11.84
N ILE A 222 3.60 -9.40 -12.28
CA ILE A 222 2.80 -9.58 -13.50
C ILE A 222 3.36 -8.69 -14.57
N THR A 223 3.57 -9.27 -15.76
CA THR A 223 3.84 -8.53 -16.98
C THR A 223 2.61 -8.61 -17.87
N SER A 224 2.16 -7.47 -18.34
CA SER A 224 1.03 -7.36 -19.26
C SER A 224 1.37 -6.48 -20.45
N ASP A 225 0.67 -6.69 -21.58
CA ASP A 225 0.67 -5.79 -22.72
C ASP A 225 -0.62 -4.97 -22.70
N ALA A 226 -0.51 -3.66 -22.44
CA ALA A 226 -1.61 -2.72 -22.63
C ALA A 226 -1.82 -2.48 -24.12
N ILE A 227 -3.07 -2.57 -24.56
CA ILE A 227 -3.45 -2.34 -25.95
C ILE A 227 -3.92 -0.89 -26.09
N VAL A 228 -3.13 -0.07 -26.77
CA VAL A 228 -3.41 1.36 -26.98
C VAL A 228 -3.78 1.59 -28.44
N ILE A 229 -4.88 2.25 -28.66
CA ILE A 229 -5.38 2.61 -29.99
C ILE A 229 -5.06 4.07 -30.26
N PHE A 230 -4.30 4.33 -31.30
CA PHE A 230 -3.94 5.66 -31.74
C PHE A 230 -4.76 6.04 -32.98
N GLU A 231 -5.20 7.30 -33.02
CA GLU A 231 -5.81 7.91 -34.19
C GLU A 231 -4.82 8.90 -34.80
N ASP A 232 -4.31 8.58 -35.97
CA ASP A 232 -3.49 9.49 -36.77
C ASP A 232 -4.29 9.93 -38.01
N GLY A 233 -4.46 11.25 -38.17
CA GLY A 233 -5.23 11.82 -39.27
C GLY A 233 -4.70 11.53 -40.68
N GLU A 234 -3.43 11.09 -40.81
CA GLU A 234 -2.78 10.74 -42.09
C GLU A 234 -2.73 9.23 -42.31
N VAL A 235 -2.52 8.44 -41.25
CA VAL A 235 -2.31 6.99 -41.31
C VAL A 235 -3.58 6.21 -40.95
N GLY A 236 -4.51 6.84 -40.23
CA GLY A 236 -5.70 6.20 -39.69
C GLY A 236 -5.47 5.62 -38.29
N THR A 237 -6.33 4.70 -37.89
CA THR A 237 -6.26 4.07 -36.56
C THR A 237 -5.28 2.90 -36.58
N PHE A 238 -4.36 2.86 -35.60
CA PHE A 238 -3.45 1.73 -35.41
C PHE A 238 -3.38 1.34 -33.92
N GLU A 239 -3.04 0.06 -33.69
CA GLU A 239 -2.91 -0.52 -32.35
C GLU A 239 -1.43 -0.64 -31.98
N GLU A 240 -1.08 -0.27 -30.75
CA GLU A 240 0.24 -0.46 -30.17
C GLU A 240 0.12 -1.23 -28.85
N LYS A 241 1.09 -2.11 -28.59
CA LYS A 241 1.22 -2.84 -27.33
C LYS A 241 2.30 -2.19 -26.49
N GLN A 242 1.91 -1.77 -25.28
CA GLN A 242 2.83 -1.18 -24.32
C GLN A 242 2.96 -2.10 -23.12
N GLN A 243 4.18 -2.61 -22.89
CA GLN A 243 4.44 -3.52 -21.78
C GLN A 243 4.34 -2.80 -20.44
N GLN A 244 3.67 -3.46 -19.50
CA GLN A 244 3.49 -2.99 -18.12
C GLN A 244 3.98 -4.05 -17.16
N ILE A 245 4.56 -3.62 -16.03
CA ILE A 245 5.02 -4.51 -14.96
C ILE A 245 4.37 -4.05 -13.66
N TRP A 246 3.70 -4.98 -12.99
CA TRP A 246 3.08 -4.78 -11.67
C TRP A 246 3.68 -5.76 -10.67
N ILE A 247 3.92 -5.29 -9.46
CA ILE A 247 4.40 -6.12 -8.34
C ILE A 247 3.35 -6.10 -7.23
N GLU A 248 2.97 -7.29 -6.76
CA GLU A 248 2.01 -7.46 -5.67
C GLU A 248 2.47 -6.68 -4.43
N GLY A 249 1.56 -5.91 -3.84
CA GLY A 249 1.87 -5.05 -2.71
C GLY A 249 2.58 -3.74 -3.04
N LEU A 250 2.96 -3.51 -4.30
CA LEU A 250 3.64 -2.30 -4.77
C LEU A 250 2.80 -1.52 -5.80
N GLY A 251 2.17 -2.23 -6.74
CA GLY A 251 1.55 -1.66 -7.93
C GLY A 251 2.48 -1.63 -9.13
N SER A 252 2.25 -0.69 -10.05
CA SER A 252 3.12 -0.49 -11.23
C SER A 252 4.50 0.03 -10.83
N ILE A 253 5.55 -0.44 -11.49
CA ILE A 253 6.91 0.10 -11.34
C ILE A 253 7.04 1.56 -11.77
N ASN A 254 6.03 2.09 -12.45
CA ASN A 254 5.95 3.51 -12.83
C ASN A 254 5.23 4.37 -11.78
N GLY A 255 4.58 3.74 -10.77
CA GLY A 255 3.87 4.42 -9.69
C GLY A 255 2.48 3.87 -9.44
N ILE A 256 1.94 4.10 -8.24
CA ILE A 256 0.71 3.45 -7.75
C ILE A 256 -0.52 3.67 -8.66
N VAL A 257 -0.66 4.83 -9.26
CA VAL A 257 -1.74 5.18 -10.20
C VAL A 257 -1.21 5.57 -11.58
N HIS A 258 0.07 5.24 -11.86
CA HIS A 258 0.71 5.44 -13.14
C HIS A 258 0.99 4.10 -13.76
N THR A 259 0.20 3.70 -14.73
CA THR A 259 0.37 2.42 -15.40
C THR A 259 1.48 2.46 -16.46
N GLY A 260 2.04 3.65 -16.74
CA GLY A 260 3.09 3.84 -17.73
C GLY A 260 2.58 3.79 -19.17
N ILE A 261 1.26 3.84 -19.36
CA ILE A 261 0.68 3.94 -20.70
C ILE A 261 0.96 5.33 -21.25
N ASN A 262 1.60 5.38 -22.42
CA ASN A 262 1.86 6.61 -23.14
C ASN A 262 0.96 6.67 -24.39
N PRO A 263 -0.15 7.45 -24.39
CA PRO A 263 -1.11 7.49 -25.48
C PRO A 263 -0.64 8.34 -26.67
N GLY A 264 0.64 8.41 -26.95
CA GLY A 264 1.14 9.00 -28.19
C GLY A 264 1.63 10.42 -28.11
N ILE A 265 2.13 10.85 -26.96
CA ILE A 265 2.88 12.10 -26.89
C ILE A 265 4.29 11.85 -27.40
N ALA A 266 4.66 12.49 -28.50
CA ALA A 266 6.02 12.63 -28.93
C ALA A 266 6.75 13.54 -27.92
N GLY A 267 7.30 12.93 -26.86
CA GLY A 267 8.10 13.60 -25.85
C GLY A 267 8.57 12.60 -24.81
N ASP A 268 9.86 12.56 -24.55
CA ASP A 268 10.52 11.62 -23.64
C ASP A 268 10.18 11.92 -22.17
N ALA A 269 8.89 11.97 -21.82
CA ALA A 269 8.46 12.05 -20.44
C ALA A 269 8.55 10.65 -19.81
N ALA A 270 9.34 10.50 -18.76
CA ALA A 270 9.42 9.28 -18.00
C ALA A 270 8.81 9.49 -16.63
N ILE A 271 8.06 8.48 -16.17
CA ILE A 271 7.55 8.37 -14.80
C ILE A 271 8.17 7.11 -14.22
N VAL A 272 8.88 7.26 -13.11
CA VAL A 272 9.62 6.16 -12.49
C VAL A 272 9.35 6.15 -11.00
N MET A 273 8.99 4.99 -10.46
CA MET A 273 8.96 4.82 -9.01
C MET A 273 10.38 4.74 -8.48
N LEU A 274 10.77 5.70 -7.64
CA LEU A 274 12.09 5.71 -7.00
C LEU A 274 12.15 4.71 -5.86
N CYS A 275 11.20 4.76 -4.96
CA CYS A 275 11.09 3.86 -3.83
C CYS A 275 9.67 3.79 -3.28
N ALA A 276 9.39 2.73 -2.52
CA ALA A 276 8.13 2.57 -1.80
C ALA A 276 8.38 2.02 -0.40
N TYR A 277 7.48 2.38 0.51
CA TYR A 277 7.58 2.07 1.92
C TYR A 277 6.33 1.35 2.39
N ARG A 278 6.51 0.50 3.42
CA ARG A 278 5.46 -0.14 4.19
C ARG A 278 5.84 -0.06 5.65
N ASP A 279 4.98 0.53 6.48
CA ASP A 279 5.26 0.74 7.92
C ASP A 279 6.64 1.42 8.15
N ASP A 280 6.96 2.47 7.39
CA ASP A 280 8.25 3.21 7.40
C ASP A 280 9.48 2.38 6.93
N GLU A 281 9.31 1.14 6.49
CA GLU A 281 10.38 0.32 5.93
C GLU A 281 10.40 0.43 4.41
N CYS A 282 11.58 0.74 3.83
CA CYS A 282 11.76 0.76 2.38
C CYS A 282 11.73 -0.67 1.83
N VAL A 283 10.67 -1.04 1.12
CA VAL A 283 10.45 -2.38 0.57
C VAL A 283 10.70 -2.47 -0.94
N TYR A 284 10.90 -1.33 -1.58
CA TYR A 284 11.27 -1.25 -2.99
C TYR A 284 12.17 -0.05 -3.21
N LYS A 285 13.20 -0.24 -4.01
CA LYS A 285 14.07 0.81 -4.52
C LYS A 285 14.43 0.48 -5.95
N THR A 286 14.31 1.48 -6.85
CA THR A 286 14.69 1.27 -8.25
C THR A 286 16.19 1.06 -8.40
N ASP A 287 16.59 0.13 -9.25
CA ASP A 287 17.99 -0.02 -9.64
C ASP A 287 18.33 1.07 -10.66
N SER A 288 19.43 1.77 -10.44
CA SER A 288 19.84 3.02 -11.11
C SER A 288 20.35 2.86 -12.54
N ASN A 289 19.84 1.92 -13.33
CA ASN A 289 20.20 1.76 -14.74
C ASN A 289 19.19 2.45 -15.65
N ASP A 290 19.06 3.76 -15.50
CA ASP A 290 18.29 4.58 -16.44
C ASP A 290 19.04 4.75 -17.76
N PRO A 291 18.36 4.50 -18.91
CA PRO A 291 18.94 4.80 -20.23
C PRO A 291 19.24 6.28 -20.44
N TYR A 292 18.71 7.19 -19.61
CA TYR A 292 18.91 8.64 -19.71
C TYR A 292 20.01 9.20 -18.80
N TRP A 293 20.83 8.36 -18.14
CA TRP A 293 21.99 8.76 -17.32
C TRP A 293 21.64 9.52 -16.02
N ILE A 294 20.42 9.39 -15.51
CA ILE A 294 20.02 9.98 -14.25
C ILE A 294 20.43 9.05 -13.11
N ASP A 295 21.29 9.54 -12.22
CA ASP A 295 21.62 8.83 -10.97
C ASP A 295 20.51 9.02 -9.95
N TYR A 296 19.55 8.12 -9.95
CA TYR A 296 18.40 8.15 -9.02
C TYR A 296 18.81 7.94 -7.56
N THR A 297 20.03 7.45 -7.27
CA THR A 297 20.47 7.22 -5.90
C THR A 297 20.61 8.49 -5.09
N GLN A 298 20.68 9.64 -5.76
CA GLN A 298 20.83 10.96 -5.15
C GLN A 298 19.50 11.71 -4.96
N LEU A 299 18.39 11.18 -5.48
CA LEU A 299 17.08 11.86 -5.47
C LEU A 299 16.19 11.50 -4.26
N GLY A 300 16.77 10.93 -3.22
CA GLY A 300 16.11 10.83 -1.92
C GLY A 300 15.12 9.69 -1.77
N CYS A 301 15.68 8.52 -1.58
CA CYS A 301 14.99 7.46 -0.84
C CYS A 301 15.58 7.35 0.56
#